data_4eb70c9e48cc0ceefa8bc64785ddb836
#
_entry.id   4eb70c9e48cc0ceefa8bc64785ddb836
#
_cell.length_a   1.000
_cell.length_b   1.000
_cell.length_c   1.000
_cell.angle_alpha   90.00
_cell.angle_beta   90.00
_cell.angle_gamma   90.00
#
_symmetry.space_group_name_H-M   'P 1'
#
loop_
_entity.id
_entity.type
_entity.pdbx_description
1 polymer ?
#
loop_
_entity_poly.entity_id
_entity_poly.type
_entity_poly.pdbx_seq_one_letter_code
_entity_poly.pdbx_strand_id
1 'polypeptide(L)'
;MRRVGETHHPYLLTKLRVMAEAKPLHIVIYSDDSSVRKSLTSALGTRLSSDLPLHEIHEFATGPALKSYVDAKKPVDLFILDGESTPEGGMGISRQFKDELFNCPPILVIIARKDDSWLAGWSRADGVLVHPIDPFTVAGTVASTIKRVSAQLASQ
;
A
#
# COMPACT_ATOMS: atom_id res chain seq x y z
N MET A 1 44.76 -29.66 -4.33
CA MET A 1 43.69 -29.44 -3.34
C MET A 1 42.61 -28.56 -3.93
N ARG A 2 41.52 -29.15 -4.38
CA ARG A 2 40.44 -28.37 -4.94
C ARG A 2 39.66 -27.74 -3.79
N ARG A 3 39.69 -26.43 -3.68
CA ARG A 3 38.68 -25.71 -2.95
C ARG A 3 37.36 -26.03 -3.60
N VAL A 4 36.45 -26.65 -2.85
CA VAL A 4 35.06 -26.75 -3.24
C VAL A 4 34.60 -25.31 -3.44
N GLY A 5 34.44 -24.91 -4.70
CA GLY A 5 34.11 -23.55 -5.03
C GLY A 5 32.78 -23.21 -4.36
N GLU A 6 32.81 -22.21 -3.53
CA GLU A 6 31.61 -21.50 -3.17
C GLU A 6 30.97 -21.05 -4.48
N THR A 7 29.90 -21.70 -4.86
CA THR A 7 29.09 -21.27 -5.99
C THR A 7 28.37 -19.99 -5.60
N HIS A 8 29.11 -18.92 -5.44
CA HIS A 8 28.52 -17.59 -5.39
C HIS A 8 27.98 -17.30 -6.78
N HIS A 9 26.67 -17.42 -6.91
CA HIS A 9 25.99 -17.03 -8.12
C HIS A 9 26.06 -15.51 -8.20
N PRO A 10 26.87 -14.90 -9.07
CA PRO A 10 27.05 -13.44 -9.10
C PRO A 10 25.72 -12.70 -9.30
N TYR A 11 24.79 -13.30 -10.06
CA TYR A 11 23.47 -12.78 -10.31
C TYR A 11 22.65 -12.68 -9.01
N LEU A 12 22.68 -13.71 -8.16
CA LEU A 12 21.93 -13.73 -6.92
C LEU A 12 22.46 -12.69 -5.94
N LEU A 13 23.78 -12.55 -5.80
CA LEU A 13 24.40 -11.54 -4.95
C LEU A 13 24.06 -10.13 -5.44
N THR A 14 24.11 -9.89 -6.74
CA THR A 14 23.75 -8.60 -7.33
C THR A 14 22.27 -8.29 -7.08
N LYS A 15 21.38 -9.27 -7.27
CA LYS A 15 19.95 -9.12 -7.00
C LYS A 15 19.69 -8.79 -5.54
N LEU A 16 20.29 -9.51 -4.61
CA LEU A 16 20.16 -9.25 -3.17
C LEU A 16 20.68 -7.87 -2.79
N ARG A 17 21.81 -7.46 -3.37
CA ARG A 17 22.39 -6.14 -3.13
C ARG A 17 21.50 -5.02 -3.64
N VAL A 18 20.96 -5.15 -4.86
CA VAL A 18 20.02 -4.18 -5.43
C VAL A 18 18.78 -4.05 -4.58
N MET A 19 18.22 -5.18 -4.09
CA MET A 19 17.05 -5.16 -3.21
C MET A 19 17.36 -4.54 -1.85
N ALA A 20 18.56 -4.76 -1.29
CA ALA A 20 18.96 -4.16 -0.02
C ALA A 20 19.19 -2.66 -0.12
N GLU A 21 19.64 -2.17 -1.30
CA GLU A 21 19.87 -0.76 -1.57
C GLU A 21 18.63 -0.03 -2.09
N ALA A 22 17.57 -0.76 -2.44
CA ALA A 22 16.31 -0.18 -2.90
C ALA A 22 15.67 0.66 -1.78
N LYS A 23 15.15 1.82 -2.14
CA LYS A 23 14.40 2.66 -1.22
C LYS A 23 13.17 1.91 -0.71
N PRO A 24 12.82 2.03 0.58
CA PRO A 24 11.63 1.39 1.10
C PRO A 24 10.37 1.94 0.43
N LEU A 25 9.36 1.09 0.29
CA LEU A 25 8.03 1.52 -0.09
C LEU A 25 7.37 2.24 1.09
N HIS A 26 6.54 3.22 0.81
CA HIS A 26 5.79 3.96 1.83
C HIS A 26 4.30 3.64 1.68
N ILE A 27 3.75 2.96 2.68
CA ILE A 27 2.34 2.60 2.74
C ILE A 27 1.66 3.49 3.77
N VAL A 28 0.66 4.24 3.34
CA VAL A 28 -0.10 5.15 4.20
C VAL A 28 -1.44 4.50 4.53
N ILE A 29 -1.74 4.40 5.81
CA ILE A 29 -2.98 3.82 6.33
C ILE A 29 -3.78 4.89 7.03
N TYR A 30 -5.06 5.00 6.68
CA TYR A 30 -6.01 5.88 7.35
C TYR A 30 -7.21 5.09 7.86
N SER A 31 -7.42 5.14 9.15
CA SER A 31 -8.61 4.66 9.85
C SER A 31 -8.70 5.33 11.22
N ASP A 32 -9.89 5.75 11.61
CA ASP A 32 -10.14 6.26 12.96
C ASP A 32 -10.14 5.15 14.03
N ASP A 33 -10.22 3.89 13.58
CA ASP A 33 -10.21 2.72 14.45
C ASP A 33 -8.78 2.17 14.58
N SER A 34 -8.20 2.28 15.78
CA SER A 34 -6.85 1.77 16.05
C SER A 34 -6.74 0.25 15.86
N SER A 35 -7.81 -0.50 16.06
CA SER A 35 -7.79 -1.95 15.85
C SER A 35 -7.69 -2.31 14.37
N VAL A 36 -8.30 -1.54 13.50
CA VAL A 36 -8.15 -1.69 12.04
C VAL A 36 -6.73 -1.40 11.62
N ARG A 37 -6.15 -0.29 12.09
CA ARG A 37 -4.75 0.06 11.79
C ARG A 37 -3.80 -1.03 12.25
N LYS A 38 -3.99 -1.56 13.46
CA LYS A 38 -3.17 -2.63 14.02
C LYS A 38 -3.28 -3.93 13.21
N SER A 39 -4.49 -4.29 12.79
CA SER A 39 -4.71 -5.48 11.94
C SER A 39 -3.99 -5.36 10.61
N LEU A 40 -4.06 -4.19 9.98
CA LEU A 40 -3.36 -3.92 8.73
C LEU A 40 -1.84 -3.98 8.91
N THR A 41 -1.31 -3.30 9.90
CA THR A 41 0.13 -3.26 10.17
C THR A 41 0.68 -4.66 10.44
N SER A 42 -0.03 -5.46 11.23
CA SER A 42 0.35 -6.84 11.51
C SER A 42 0.33 -7.71 10.25
N ALA A 43 -0.71 -7.56 9.42
CA ALA A 43 -0.86 -8.35 8.20
C ALA A 43 0.18 -7.99 7.13
N LEU A 44 0.57 -6.73 7.04
CA LEU A 44 1.56 -6.26 6.06
C LEU A 44 3.00 -6.64 6.45
N GLY A 45 3.29 -6.77 7.74
CA GLY A 45 4.63 -7.08 8.20
C GLY A 45 5.65 -6.05 7.74
N THR A 46 6.85 -6.50 7.36
CA THR A 46 7.95 -5.64 6.89
C THR A 46 8.21 -5.73 5.40
N ARG A 47 7.69 -6.78 4.75
CA ARG A 47 7.85 -7.01 3.31
C ARG A 47 6.57 -7.62 2.76
N LEU A 48 6.07 -7.06 1.66
CA LEU A 48 4.83 -7.52 1.02
C LEU A 48 5.03 -8.81 0.23
N SER A 49 6.16 -8.93 -0.44
CA SER A 49 6.54 -10.08 -1.25
C SER A 49 8.05 -10.11 -1.45
N SER A 50 8.57 -11.27 -1.89
CA SER A 50 10.01 -11.46 -2.07
C SER A 50 10.62 -10.58 -3.16
N ASP A 51 9.81 -10.09 -4.10
CA ASP A 51 10.24 -9.28 -5.25
C ASP A 51 10.00 -7.78 -5.04
N LEU A 52 9.54 -7.37 -3.88
CA LEU A 52 9.40 -5.96 -3.50
C LEU A 52 10.35 -5.60 -2.37
N PRO A 53 10.81 -4.33 -2.31
CA PRO A 53 11.64 -3.88 -1.21
C PRO A 53 10.86 -3.89 0.12
N LEU A 54 11.57 -3.71 1.22
CA LEU A 54 10.97 -3.47 2.54
C LEU A 54 10.08 -2.22 2.47
N HIS A 55 9.11 -2.14 3.36
CA HIS A 55 8.22 -0.98 3.41
C HIS A 55 8.20 -0.35 4.81
N GLU A 56 7.84 0.92 4.82
CA GLU A 56 7.51 1.70 6.02
C GLU A 56 6.01 1.98 6.00
N ILE A 57 5.38 1.89 7.15
CA ILE A 57 3.96 2.15 7.34
C ILE A 57 3.77 3.46 8.09
N HIS A 58 2.92 4.32 7.56
CA HIS A 58 2.55 5.60 8.18
C HIS A 58 1.06 5.57 8.47
N GLU A 59 0.70 5.67 9.76
CA GLU A 59 -0.68 5.53 10.22
C GLU A 59 -1.27 6.90 10.57
N PHE A 60 -2.51 7.11 10.15
CA PHE A 60 -3.26 8.33 10.45
C PHE A 60 -4.64 7.97 10.97
N ALA A 61 -5.03 8.63 12.07
CA ALA A 61 -6.33 8.45 12.70
C ALA A 61 -7.36 9.50 12.26
N THR A 62 -6.91 10.61 11.67
CA THR A 62 -7.77 11.72 11.26
C THR A 62 -7.49 12.16 9.83
N GLY A 63 -8.52 12.68 9.17
CA GLY A 63 -8.40 13.23 7.82
C GLY A 63 -7.43 14.39 7.74
N PRO A 64 -7.51 15.39 8.64
CA PRO A 64 -6.56 16.51 8.63
C PRO A 64 -5.09 16.10 8.77
N ALA A 65 -4.78 15.13 9.63
CA ALA A 65 -3.41 14.63 9.78
C ALA A 65 -2.91 13.96 8.49
N LEU A 66 -3.75 13.13 7.86
CA LEU A 66 -3.45 12.52 6.58
C LEU A 66 -3.20 13.57 5.49
N LYS A 67 -4.08 14.55 5.38
CA LYS A 67 -3.97 15.60 4.37
C LYS A 67 -2.72 16.45 4.56
N SER A 68 -2.36 16.76 5.81
CA SER A 68 -1.12 17.47 6.10
C SER A 68 0.13 16.71 5.65
N TYR A 69 0.14 15.39 5.83
CA TYR A 69 1.22 14.53 5.36
C TYR A 69 1.35 14.59 3.83
N VAL A 70 0.23 14.50 3.13
CA VAL A 70 0.19 14.57 1.66
C VAL A 70 0.58 15.96 1.15
N ASP A 71 0.10 17.01 1.78
CA ASP A 71 0.42 18.40 1.40
C ASP A 71 1.90 18.72 1.60
N ALA A 72 2.55 18.06 2.56
CA ALA A 72 4.00 18.18 2.80
C ALA A 72 4.84 17.45 1.75
N LYS A 73 4.22 16.84 0.72
CA LYS A 73 4.90 16.10 -0.36
C LYS A 73 5.74 14.93 0.14
N LYS A 74 5.33 14.30 1.22
CA LYS A 74 5.97 13.10 1.73
C LYS A 74 5.75 11.92 0.75
N PRO A 75 6.71 10.99 0.64
CA PRO A 75 6.58 9.88 -0.29
C PRO A 75 5.44 8.94 0.09
N VAL A 76 4.67 8.51 -0.90
CA VAL A 76 3.59 7.52 -0.78
C VAL A 76 3.62 6.62 -1.99
N ASP A 77 3.64 5.31 -1.77
CA ASP A 77 3.57 4.31 -2.82
C ASP A 77 2.17 3.66 -2.90
N LEU A 78 1.43 3.67 -1.82
CA LEU A 78 0.05 3.18 -1.78
C LEU A 78 -0.68 3.72 -0.56
N PHE A 79 -1.95 4.07 -0.75
CA PHE A 79 -2.88 4.41 0.33
C PHE A 79 -3.82 3.25 0.62
N ILE A 80 -4.08 3.00 1.90
CA ILE A 80 -5.20 2.17 2.38
C ILE A 80 -6.10 3.09 3.20
N LEU A 81 -7.29 3.36 2.69
CA LEU A 81 -8.21 4.33 3.28
C LEU A 81 -9.48 3.63 3.75
N ASP A 82 -9.77 3.71 5.05
CA ASP A 82 -10.95 3.08 5.64
C ASP A 82 -12.22 3.86 5.31
N GLY A 83 -13.08 3.25 4.50
CA GLY A 83 -14.36 3.84 4.12
C GLY A 83 -15.33 4.06 5.29
N GLU A 84 -15.13 3.33 6.39
CA GLU A 84 -15.97 3.41 7.58
C GLU A 84 -15.50 4.46 8.60
N SER A 85 -14.37 5.14 8.34
CA SER A 85 -13.87 6.16 9.24
C SER A 85 -14.78 7.39 9.30
N THR A 86 -14.86 8.01 10.48
CA THR A 86 -15.63 9.22 10.73
C THR A 86 -14.73 10.29 11.37
N PRO A 87 -15.04 11.58 11.20
CA PRO A 87 -16.10 12.15 10.39
C PRO A 87 -15.85 12.09 8.87
N GLU A 88 -14.62 11.85 8.43
CA GLU A 88 -14.28 11.71 7.02
C GLU A 88 -14.07 10.24 6.65
N GLY A 89 -14.89 9.72 5.76
CA GLY A 89 -14.74 8.37 5.22
C GLY A 89 -13.64 8.30 4.14
N GLY A 90 -12.97 7.16 4.07
CA GLY A 90 -11.87 6.95 3.13
C GLY A 90 -12.28 7.03 1.67
N MET A 91 -13.54 6.75 1.34
CA MET A 91 -14.03 6.84 -0.05
C MET A 91 -14.06 8.28 -0.55
N GLY A 92 -14.53 9.23 0.27
CA GLY A 92 -14.51 10.65 -0.08
C GLY A 92 -13.08 11.18 -0.21
N ILE A 93 -12.20 10.78 0.69
CA ILE A 93 -10.79 11.15 0.62
C ILE A 93 -10.13 10.56 -0.63
N SER A 94 -10.42 9.31 -0.97
CA SER A 94 -9.92 8.68 -2.20
C SER A 94 -10.29 9.50 -3.43
N ARG A 95 -11.57 9.86 -3.55
CA ARG A 95 -12.03 10.69 -4.67
C ARG A 95 -11.33 12.05 -4.71
N GLN A 96 -11.20 12.69 -3.56
CA GLN A 96 -10.48 13.96 -3.47
C GLN A 96 -9.03 13.83 -3.94
N PHE A 97 -8.30 12.82 -3.46
CA PHE A 97 -6.91 12.61 -3.86
C PHE A 97 -6.78 12.31 -5.35
N LYS A 98 -7.67 11.49 -5.91
CA LYS A 98 -7.67 11.21 -7.36
C LYS A 98 -7.94 12.44 -8.21
N ASP A 99 -8.75 13.37 -7.71
CA ASP A 99 -9.07 14.60 -8.42
C ASP A 99 -7.97 15.67 -8.28
N GLU A 100 -7.29 15.72 -7.13
CA GLU A 100 -6.36 16.81 -6.79
C GLU A 100 -4.88 16.48 -6.99
N LEU A 101 -4.48 15.20 -6.80
CA LEU A 101 -3.07 14.83 -6.86
C LEU A 101 -2.64 14.45 -8.27
N PHE A 102 -1.59 15.11 -8.75
CA PHE A 102 -0.93 14.69 -9.99
C PHE A 102 -0.20 13.36 -9.75
N ASN A 103 -0.38 12.40 -10.66
CA ASN A 103 0.18 11.05 -10.51
C ASN A 103 -0.14 10.43 -9.14
N CYS A 104 -1.43 10.50 -8.75
CA CYS A 104 -1.86 9.96 -7.47
C CYS A 104 -1.43 8.50 -7.31
N PRO A 105 -0.78 8.15 -6.19
CA PRO A 105 -0.47 6.75 -5.89
C PRO A 105 -1.72 5.87 -5.86
N PRO A 106 -1.58 4.56 -6.05
CA PRO A 106 -2.72 3.65 -5.96
C PRO A 106 -3.40 3.73 -4.59
N ILE A 107 -4.71 3.60 -4.61
CA ILE A 107 -5.57 3.65 -3.42
C ILE A 107 -6.37 2.37 -3.32
N LEU A 108 -6.30 1.72 -2.15
CA LEU A 108 -7.24 0.69 -1.72
C LEU A 108 -8.18 1.30 -0.70
N VAL A 109 -9.48 1.12 -0.88
CA VAL A 109 -10.46 1.52 0.13
C VAL A 109 -10.96 0.29 0.88
N ILE A 110 -11.20 0.44 2.17
CA ILE A 110 -11.81 -0.61 2.98
C ILE A 110 -13.32 -0.38 3.02
N ILE A 111 -14.09 -1.38 2.64
CA ILE A 111 -15.55 -1.35 2.62
C ILE A 111 -16.10 -2.30 3.67
N ALA A 112 -17.29 -1.98 4.20
CA ALA A 112 -17.92 -2.79 5.25
C ALA A 112 -18.39 -4.15 4.72
N ARG A 113 -18.90 -4.16 3.50
CA ARG A 113 -19.51 -5.35 2.89
C ARG A 113 -19.13 -5.44 1.41
N LYS A 114 -19.03 -6.66 0.92
CA LYS A 114 -18.75 -6.94 -0.48
C LYS A 114 -19.74 -6.26 -1.44
N ASP A 115 -21.01 -6.17 -1.03
CA ASP A 115 -22.07 -5.54 -1.82
C ASP A 115 -21.87 -4.03 -2.01
N ASP A 116 -21.00 -3.41 -1.18
CA ASP A 116 -20.70 -2.00 -1.27
C ASP A 116 -19.57 -1.70 -2.29
N SER A 117 -19.12 -2.70 -3.03
CA SER A 117 -17.99 -2.55 -3.99
C SER A 117 -18.22 -1.51 -5.08
N TRP A 118 -19.48 -1.20 -5.42
CA TRP A 118 -19.82 -0.13 -6.37
C TRP A 118 -19.36 1.26 -5.87
N LEU A 119 -19.29 1.45 -4.55
CA LEU A 119 -18.77 2.69 -3.94
C LEU A 119 -17.29 2.89 -4.21
N ALA A 120 -16.55 1.79 -4.40
CA ALA A 120 -15.14 1.88 -4.80
C ALA A 120 -14.99 2.51 -6.19
N GLY A 121 -15.88 2.19 -7.13
CA GLY A 121 -15.92 2.83 -8.44
C GLY A 121 -16.18 4.33 -8.32
N TRP A 122 -17.13 4.73 -7.49
CA TRP A 122 -17.41 6.14 -7.22
C TRP A 122 -16.20 6.85 -6.60
N SER A 123 -15.50 6.19 -5.70
CA SER A 123 -14.32 6.76 -5.02
C SER A 123 -13.08 6.85 -5.92
N ARG A 124 -13.12 6.24 -7.10
CA ARG A 124 -12.00 6.13 -8.06
C ARG A 124 -10.80 5.34 -7.49
N ALA A 125 -11.02 4.52 -6.48
CA ALA A 125 -10.00 3.68 -5.90
C ALA A 125 -9.53 2.61 -6.90
N ASP A 126 -8.30 2.16 -6.74
CA ASP A 126 -7.70 1.11 -7.58
C ASP A 126 -8.12 -0.29 -7.16
N GLY A 127 -8.66 -0.45 -5.97
CA GLY A 127 -9.16 -1.72 -5.47
C GLY A 127 -9.81 -1.58 -4.11
N VAL A 128 -10.28 -2.70 -3.57
CA VAL A 128 -10.99 -2.75 -2.29
C VAL A 128 -10.42 -3.81 -1.37
N LEU A 129 -10.52 -3.54 -0.07
CA LEU A 129 -10.42 -4.52 1.00
C LEU A 129 -11.78 -4.55 1.70
N VAL A 130 -12.16 -5.70 2.23
CA VAL A 130 -13.46 -5.86 2.90
C VAL A 130 -13.25 -6.17 4.38
N HIS A 131 -14.01 -5.51 5.27
CA HIS A 131 -14.02 -5.85 6.69
C HIS A 131 -14.64 -7.24 6.93
N PRO A 132 -14.15 -8.00 7.91
CA PRO A 132 -12.91 -7.79 8.66
C PRO A 132 -11.66 -8.06 7.81
N ILE A 133 -10.56 -7.39 8.13
CA ILE A 133 -9.30 -7.54 7.38
C ILE A 133 -8.83 -8.99 7.47
N ASP A 134 -8.60 -9.59 6.30
CA ASP A 134 -8.05 -10.95 6.21
C ASP A 134 -6.53 -10.90 6.25
N PRO A 135 -5.89 -11.37 7.35
CA PRO A 135 -4.43 -11.27 7.49
C PRO A 135 -3.65 -12.10 6.46
N PHE A 136 -4.31 -13.05 5.79
CA PHE A 136 -3.64 -13.93 4.82
C PHE A 136 -3.62 -13.36 3.39
N THR A 137 -4.48 -12.39 3.08
CA THR A 137 -4.63 -11.87 1.71
C THR A 137 -4.20 -10.43 1.53
N VAL A 138 -4.12 -9.66 2.61
CA VAL A 138 -3.85 -8.20 2.54
C VAL A 138 -2.52 -7.90 1.87
N ALA A 139 -1.43 -8.52 2.31
CA ALA A 139 -0.10 -8.24 1.75
C ALA A 139 -0.04 -8.55 0.25
N GLY A 140 -0.65 -9.65 -0.18
CA GLY A 140 -0.73 -10.04 -1.59
C GLY A 140 -1.55 -9.04 -2.41
N THR A 141 -2.66 -8.55 -1.87
CA THR A 141 -3.50 -7.54 -2.53
C THR A 141 -2.75 -6.22 -2.69
N VAL A 142 -2.05 -5.78 -1.66
CA VAL A 142 -1.25 -4.55 -1.71
C VAL A 142 -0.13 -4.70 -2.74
N ALA A 143 0.61 -5.81 -2.69
CA ALA A 143 1.70 -6.09 -3.63
C ALA A 143 1.21 -6.09 -5.08
N SER A 144 0.11 -6.81 -5.37
CA SER A 144 -0.43 -6.89 -6.73
C SER A 144 -0.95 -5.54 -7.22
N THR A 145 -1.51 -4.71 -6.34
CA THR A 145 -1.99 -3.37 -6.69
C THR A 145 -0.82 -2.46 -7.07
N ILE A 146 0.25 -2.46 -6.27
CA ILE A 146 1.46 -1.69 -6.57
C ILE A 146 2.04 -2.10 -7.92
N LYS A 147 2.20 -3.40 -8.17
CA LYS A 147 2.77 -3.93 -9.42
C LYS A 147 1.91 -3.58 -10.62
N ARG A 148 0.59 -3.75 -10.51
CA ARG A 148 -0.35 -3.46 -11.59
C ARG A 148 -0.32 -1.98 -11.99
N VAL A 149 -0.36 -1.07 -11.02
CA VAL A 149 -0.34 0.37 -11.30
C VAL A 149 1.01 0.79 -11.87
N SER A 150 2.12 0.27 -11.34
CA SER A 150 3.46 0.52 -11.88
C SER A 150 3.59 0.05 -13.33
N ALA A 151 3.04 -1.12 -13.66
CA ALA A 151 3.05 -1.64 -15.03
C ALA A 151 2.21 -0.77 -15.98
N GLN A 152 1.06 -0.27 -15.53
CA GLN A 152 0.22 0.63 -16.31
C GLN A 152 0.93 1.96 -16.62
N LEU A 153 1.66 2.52 -15.65
CA LEU A 153 2.44 3.73 -15.84
C LEU A 153 3.62 3.50 -16.80
N ALA A 154 4.28 2.35 -16.73
CA ALA A 154 5.41 2.01 -17.59
C ALA A 154 4.99 1.78 -19.06
N SER A 155 3.73 1.44 -19.32
CA SER A 155 3.21 1.16 -20.67
C SER A 155 2.70 2.42 -21.41
N GLN A 156 2.74 3.58 -20.78
CA GLN A 156 2.30 4.86 -21.35
C GLN A 156 3.45 5.61 -22.02
#